data_03706b6c095afcf77f87a79841073d05
#
_entry.id   03706b6c095afcf77f87a79841073d05
#
_cell.length_a   1.000
_cell.length_b   1.000
_cell.length_c   1.000
_cell.angle_alpha   90.00
_cell.angle_beta   90.00
_cell.angle_gamma   90.00
#
_symmetry.space_group_name_H-M   'P 1'
#
loop_
_entity.id
_entity.type
_entity.pdbx_description
1 polymer ?
#
loop_
_entity_poly.entity_id
_entity_poly.type
_entity_poly.pdbx_seq_one_letter_code
_entity_poly.pdbx_strand_id
1 'polypeptide(L)'
;KSSVAATEHGGITQHIGAFSVPMPSGKVITFLDTPGHAAFLSMRQRGANVTDIVILVVAADDSVKPQTIEAINHAKAAKVPMIVAINKIDKEDSNIDRVKQDLARHGVDVEDFGGDTQVVCVSGKTGQGMGELEEAAVTLSEILDMRAETDGQAEGWILEASIKSMGKVATVLVRRGTMRPGDFIVAGKTWARIRCLRNEAGVEIKEAGPGTPVEIDGWREQPLAGDEVLQASDESRAKSVVDYRLEKEERDKMAEDMEAINENRKAEQEKREREKAEAAALEAANEVDAVASETGKEAKATGPKEIYFIIKGDVSGSVEAVIDSISALGNKEVQPHILRSGVGQLSEFDVEHAAGAKGHLINFNTPIEPNIARLAEQAKVSIIDHNIIYRLVDDVKAELSKHLPPLVTQRVLGEAEIAHIFEINVKGRQHKAVAGCKVRNGTIAKNAKVRVMRKGEKVFDGMFLHLILGLC
;
A
#
# COMPACT_ATOMS: atom_id res chain seq x y z
N LYS A 1 -7.64 -22.19 25.30
CA LYS A 1 -7.10 -21.63 24.04
C LYS A 1 -8.04 -20.51 23.63
N SER A 2 -7.62 -19.27 23.80
CA SER A 2 -8.37 -18.09 23.39
C SER A 2 -8.36 -18.02 21.86
N SER A 3 -9.52 -17.78 21.24
CA SER A 3 -9.61 -17.49 19.80
C SER A 3 -9.06 -16.09 19.57
N VAL A 4 -7.81 -15.98 19.12
CA VAL A 4 -7.16 -14.70 18.82
C VAL A 4 -7.94 -13.95 17.75
N ALA A 5 -8.46 -14.66 16.74
CA ALA A 5 -9.29 -14.10 15.68
C ALA A 5 -10.55 -13.35 16.17
N ALA A 6 -11.07 -13.68 17.35
CA ALA A 6 -12.22 -12.99 17.92
C ALA A 6 -11.86 -11.64 18.58
N THR A 7 -10.58 -11.43 18.86
CA THR A 7 -10.07 -10.17 19.45
C THR A 7 -9.50 -9.21 18.41
N GLU A 8 -9.26 -9.67 17.18
CA GLU A 8 -8.77 -8.85 16.08
C GLU A 8 -9.89 -8.03 15.43
N HIS A 9 -9.58 -6.78 15.09
CA HIS A 9 -10.52 -5.88 14.44
C HIS A 9 -10.93 -6.39 13.05
N GLY A 10 -12.23 -6.65 12.89
CA GLY A 10 -12.76 -7.21 11.65
C GLY A 10 -12.50 -8.71 11.44
N GLY A 11 -11.92 -9.40 12.42
CA GLY A 11 -11.62 -10.84 12.33
C GLY A 11 -10.52 -11.20 11.34
N ILE A 12 -9.66 -10.23 11.01
CA ILE A 12 -8.51 -10.40 10.10
C ILE A 12 -7.21 -10.03 10.83
N THR A 13 -6.18 -10.84 10.63
CA THR A 13 -4.83 -10.54 11.13
C THR A 13 -4.23 -9.37 10.36
N GLN A 14 -3.78 -8.34 11.07
CA GLN A 14 -3.19 -7.12 10.48
C GLN A 14 -1.76 -6.85 10.98
N HIS A 15 -1.24 -7.69 11.85
CA HIS A 15 0.12 -7.62 12.43
C HIS A 15 0.82 -8.96 12.28
N ILE A 16 2.17 -8.96 12.37
CA ILE A 16 2.91 -10.20 12.49
C ILE A 16 2.86 -10.65 13.94
N GLY A 17 2.10 -11.71 14.22
CA GLY A 17 2.10 -12.38 15.52
C GLY A 17 3.26 -13.37 15.62
N ALA A 18 4.02 -13.34 16.72
CA ALA A 18 5.05 -14.33 17.00
C ALA A 18 4.80 -14.96 18.36
N PHE A 19 4.73 -16.28 18.42
CA PHE A 19 4.48 -17.00 19.66
C PHE A 19 5.12 -18.38 19.65
N SER A 20 5.62 -18.79 20.81
CA SER A 20 6.27 -20.07 21.00
C SER A 20 5.28 -21.08 21.60
N VAL A 21 5.18 -22.23 20.98
CA VAL A 21 4.27 -23.28 21.38
C VAL A 21 5.07 -24.52 21.81
N PRO A 22 4.98 -24.95 23.10
CA PRO A 22 5.53 -26.22 23.50
C PRO A 22 4.66 -27.36 22.95
N MET A 23 5.28 -28.26 22.21
CA MET A 23 4.63 -29.41 21.61
C MET A 23 4.54 -30.59 22.58
N PRO A 24 3.58 -31.53 22.40
CA PRO A 24 3.49 -32.76 23.19
C PRO A 24 4.77 -33.59 23.15
N SER A 25 5.54 -33.47 22.06
CA SER A 25 6.87 -34.11 21.92
C SER A 25 7.96 -33.52 22.83
N GLY A 26 7.67 -32.43 23.57
CA GLY A 26 8.63 -31.71 24.40
C GLY A 26 9.49 -30.71 23.62
N LYS A 27 9.34 -30.62 22.31
CA LYS A 27 9.99 -29.63 21.48
C LYS A 27 9.19 -28.32 21.49
N VAL A 28 9.86 -27.20 21.23
CA VAL A 28 9.23 -25.88 21.12
C VAL A 28 9.30 -25.43 19.67
N ILE A 29 8.16 -25.05 19.10
CA ILE A 29 8.08 -24.45 17.77
C ILE A 29 7.59 -23.02 17.92
N THR A 30 8.29 -22.09 17.29
CA THR A 30 7.86 -20.68 17.21
C THR A 30 7.10 -20.46 15.92
N PHE A 31 5.86 -20.02 16.05
CA PHE A 31 5.00 -19.69 14.93
C PHE A 31 5.02 -18.19 14.68
N LEU A 32 5.15 -17.82 13.40
CA LEU A 32 4.91 -16.48 12.92
C LEU A 32 3.59 -16.47 12.17
N ASP A 33 2.60 -15.78 12.73
CA ASP A 33 1.32 -15.56 12.06
C ASP A 33 1.40 -14.31 11.20
N THR A 34 1.18 -14.46 9.89
CA THR A 34 1.28 -13.36 8.92
C THR A 34 -0.08 -13.07 8.29
N PRO A 35 -0.42 -11.79 8.04
CA PRO A 35 -1.67 -11.44 7.41
C PRO A 35 -1.83 -12.06 6.02
N GLY A 36 -3.03 -12.57 5.72
CA GLY A 36 -3.35 -13.18 4.43
C GLY A 36 -3.67 -12.19 3.32
N HIS A 37 -3.99 -10.94 3.65
CA HIS A 37 -4.51 -9.96 2.68
C HIS A 37 -3.41 -9.33 1.80
N ALA A 38 -3.76 -9.00 0.54
CA ALA A 38 -2.83 -8.42 -0.45
C ALA A 38 -2.09 -7.17 0.04
N ALA A 39 -2.77 -6.29 0.79
CA ALA A 39 -2.18 -5.08 1.36
C ALA A 39 -0.94 -5.34 2.25
N PHE A 40 -0.80 -6.54 2.80
CA PHE A 40 0.30 -6.91 3.71
C PHE A 40 1.39 -7.75 3.03
N LEU A 41 1.73 -7.39 1.78
CA LEU A 41 2.74 -8.08 0.97
C LEU A 41 4.11 -8.12 1.65
N SER A 42 4.59 -6.97 2.10
CA SER A 42 5.87 -6.79 2.77
C SER A 42 5.99 -7.61 4.05
N MET A 43 4.89 -7.74 4.82
CA MET A 43 4.84 -8.58 6.01
C MET A 43 4.99 -10.07 5.68
N ARG A 44 4.33 -10.58 4.62
CA ARG A 44 4.48 -11.98 4.18
C ARG A 44 5.90 -12.28 3.70
N GLN A 45 6.47 -11.37 2.90
CA GLN A 45 7.84 -11.51 2.43
C GLN A 45 8.84 -11.53 3.61
N ARG A 46 8.65 -10.64 4.58
CA ARG A 46 9.45 -10.59 5.81
C ARG A 46 9.33 -11.89 6.59
N GLY A 47 8.10 -12.37 6.80
CA GLY A 47 7.84 -13.64 7.46
C GLY A 47 8.58 -14.80 6.80
N ALA A 48 8.49 -14.91 5.47
CA ALA A 48 9.17 -15.97 4.72
C ALA A 48 10.70 -15.90 4.81
N ASN A 49 11.29 -14.69 4.82
CA ASN A 49 12.75 -14.52 4.91
C ASN A 49 13.33 -14.88 6.29
N VAL A 50 12.50 -14.81 7.32
CA VAL A 50 12.95 -15.00 8.71
C VAL A 50 12.69 -16.42 9.23
N THR A 51 11.78 -17.17 8.60
CA THR A 51 11.38 -18.51 9.01
C THR A 51 12.26 -19.61 8.41
N ASP A 52 12.28 -20.76 9.08
CA ASP A 52 12.95 -21.99 8.62
C ASP A 52 12.02 -22.86 7.76
N ILE A 53 10.71 -22.84 8.03
CA ILE A 53 9.69 -23.62 7.33
C ILE A 53 8.46 -22.72 7.11
N VAL A 54 7.83 -22.82 5.95
CA VAL A 54 6.57 -22.16 5.64
C VAL A 54 5.43 -23.17 5.68
N ILE A 55 4.38 -22.90 6.45
CA ILE A 55 3.13 -23.65 6.41
C ILE A 55 2.14 -22.84 5.55
N LEU A 56 1.90 -23.31 4.32
CA LEU A 56 0.97 -22.70 3.39
C LEU A 56 -0.45 -23.24 3.66
N VAL A 57 -1.34 -22.38 4.15
CA VAL A 57 -2.73 -22.78 4.45
C VAL A 57 -3.62 -22.47 3.26
N VAL A 58 -4.27 -23.50 2.72
CA VAL A 58 -5.19 -23.40 1.59
C VAL A 58 -6.56 -23.96 1.99
N ALA A 59 -7.63 -23.22 1.71
CA ALA A 59 -8.97 -23.68 2.05
C ALA A 59 -9.47 -24.71 1.00
N ALA A 60 -9.99 -25.84 1.49
CA ALA A 60 -10.49 -26.92 0.62
C ALA A 60 -11.71 -26.53 -0.23
N ASP A 61 -12.51 -25.56 0.23
CA ASP A 61 -13.68 -25.04 -0.45
C ASP A 61 -13.34 -24.01 -1.53
N ASP A 62 -12.30 -23.21 -1.34
CA ASP A 62 -11.93 -22.07 -2.19
C ASP A 62 -10.78 -22.37 -3.18
N SER A 63 -9.95 -23.38 -2.90
CA SER A 63 -8.74 -23.72 -3.63
C SER A 63 -7.72 -22.58 -3.69
N VAL A 64 -6.82 -22.58 -4.68
CA VAL A 64 -5.72 -21.62 -4.82
C VAL A 64 -6.24 -20.26 -5.29
N LYS A 65 -6.05 -19.23 -4.48
CA LYS A 65 -6.39 -17.82 -4.75
C LYS A 65 -5.15 -17.02 -5.18
N PRO A 66 -5.30 -15.82 -5.75
CA PRO A 66 -4.15 -14.98 -6.11
C PRO A 66 -3.18 -14.73 -4.94
N GLN A 67 -3.70 -14.53 -3.73
CA GLN A 67 -2.90 -14.36 -2.51
C GLN A 67 -2.10 -15.62 -2.15
N THR A 68 -2.65 -16.81 -2.44
CA THR A 68 -1.96 -18.09 -2.26
C THR A 68 -0.78 -18.22 -3.23
N ILE A 69 -0.97 -17.83 -4.50
CA ILE A 69 0.09 -17.84 -5.52
C ILE A 69 1.23 -16.91 -5.10
N GLU A 70 0.89 -15.75 -4.58
CA GLU A 70 1.85 -14.78 -4.07
C GLU A 70 2.65 -15.35 -2.90
N ALA A 71 1.99 -15.99 -1.92
CA ALA A 71 2.67 -16.65 -0.79
C ALA A 71 3.61 -17.78 -1.26
N ILE A 72 3.21 -18.59 -2.26
CA ILE A 72 4.06 -19.59 -2.89
C ILE A 72 5.30 -18.96 -3.50
N ASN A 73 5.14 -17.85 -4.24
CA ASN A 73 6.26 -17.15 -4.87
C ASN A 73 7.25 -16.59 -3.84
N HIS A 74 6.75 -16.04 -2.72
CA HIS A 74 7.61 -15.56 -1.63
C HIS A 74 8.39 -16.69 -0.97
N ALA A 75 7.76 -17.81 -0.65
CA ALA A 75 8.43 -18.96 -0.07
C ALA A 75 9.52 -19.52 -1.01
N LYS A 76 9.23 -19.60 -2.31
CA LYS A 76 10.21 -20.01 -3.32
C LYS A 76 11.36 -19.02 -3.49
N ALA A 77 11.08 -17.72 -3.50
CA ALA A 77 12.08 -16.66 -3.58
C ALA A 77 13.02 -16.68 -2.37
N ALA A 78 12.47 -16.91 -1.19
CA ALA A 78 13.22 -17.07 0.06
C ALA A 78 13.96 -18.44 0.15
N LYS A 79 13.67 -19.38 -0.77
CA LYS A 79 14.20 -20.77 -0.76
C LYS A 79 13.91 -21.51 0.54
N VAL A 80 12.75 -21.25 1.13
CA VAL A 80 12.32 -21.89 2.38
C VAL A 80 11.46 -23.11 2.04
N PRO A 81 11.71 -24.28 2.66
CA PRO A 81 10.88 -25.46 2.49
C PRO A 81 9.45 -25.21 2.97
N MET A 82 8.50 -25.88 2.31
CA MET A 82 7.07 -25.63 2.49
C MET A 82 6.32 -26.90 2.85
N ILE A 83 5.35 -26.77 3.77
CA ILE A 83 4.30 -27.76 4.04
C ILE A 83 2.98 -27.14 3.62
N VAL A 84 2.13 -27.90 2.94
CA VAL A 84 0.78 -27.43 2.59
C VAL A 84 -0.23 -27.99 3.59
N ALA A 85 -0.97 -27.11 4.24
CA ALA A 85 -2.10 -27.45 5.10
C ALA A 85 -3.41 -27.15 4.39
N ILE A 86 -4.13 -28.18 3.93
CA ILE A 86 -5.46 -28.02 3.31
C ILE A 86 -6.49 -27.92 4.43
N ASN A 87 -6.98 -26.71 4.68
CA ASN A 87 -7.89 -26.40 5.80
C ASN A 87 -9.37 -26.45 5.40
N LYS A 88 -10.25 -26.46 6.39
CA LYS A 88 -11.71 -26.50 6.26
C LYS A 88 -12.23 -27.79 5.64
N ILE A 89 -11.58 -28.92 5.91
CA ILE A 89 -12.04 -30.24 5.44
C ILE A 89 -13.38 -30.69 6.07
N ASP A 90 -13.84 -29.99 7.09
CA ASP A 90 -15.13 -30.17 7.75
C ASP A 90 -16.33 -29.64 6.95
N LYS A 91 -16.11 -28.93 5.85
CA LYS A 91 -17.16 -28.41 4.99
C LYS A 91 -17.58 -29.44 3.94
N GLU A 92 -18.89 -29.46 3.59
CA GLU A 92 -19.45 -30.35 2.58
C GLU A 92 -18.89 -30.08 1.17
N ASP A 93 -18.56 -28.82 0.86
CA ASP A 93 -18.01 -28.41 -0.44
C ASP A 93 -16.49 -28.61 -0.55
N SER A 94 -15.85 -29.29 0.39
CA SER A 94 -14.42 -29.51 0.40
C SER A 94 -13.98 -30.44 -0.74
N ASN A 95 -12.97 -30.02 -1.53
CA ASN A 95 -12.43 -30.80 -2.64
C ASN A 95 -10.89 -30.79 -2.59
N ILE A 96 -10.34 -31.80 -1.91
CA ILE A 96 -8.89 -31.93 -1.67
C ILE A 96 -8.13 -32.16 -2.97
N ASP A 97 -8.66 -33.02 -3.85
CA ASP A 97 -7.98 -33.37 -5.12
C ASP A 97 -7.86 -32.17 -6.07
N ARG A 98 -8.89 -31.32 -6.11
CA ARG A 98 -8.86 -30.08 -6.86
C ARG A 98 -7.75 -29.15 -6.34
N VAL A 99 -7.64 -29.01 -5.01
CA VAL A 99 -6.58 -28.16 -4.40
C VAL A 99 -5.20 -28.67 -4.76
N LYS A 100 -4.95 -30.00 -4.68
CA LYS A 100 -3.67 -30.59 -5.06
C LYS A 100 -3.32 -30.38 -6.53
N GLN A 101 -4.30 -30.51 -7.45
CA GLN A 101 -4.12 -30.23 -8.87
C GLN A 101 -3.82 -28.76 -9.14
N ASP A 102 -4.52 -27.84 -8.47
CA ASP A 102 -4.31 -26.42 -8.64
C ASP A 102 -2.93 -26.00 -8.09
N LEU A 103 -2.47 -26.58 -6.97
CA LEU A 103 -1.11 -26.37 -6.44
C LEU A 103 -0.02 -26.81 -7.42
N ALA A 104 -0.18 -28.00 -8.03
CA ALA A 104 0.75 -28.50 -9.04
C ALA A 104 0.84 -27.56 -10.27
N ARG A 105 -0.27 -26.96 -10.72
CA ARG A 105 -0.28 -25.95 -11.79
C ARG A 105 0.54 -24.71 -11.46
N HIS A 106 0.66 -24.38 -10.17
CA HIS A 106 1.47 -23.25 -9.68
C HIS A 106 2.89 -23.68 -9.23
N GLY A 107 3.28 -24.90 -9.64
CA GLY A 107 4.63 -25.43 -9.43
C GLY A 107 4.93 -25.80 -7.98
N VAL A 108 3.91 -26.21 -7.20
CA VAL A 108 4.07 -26.88 -5.91
C VAL A 108 3.81 -28.35 -6.13
N ASP A 109 4.89 -29.12 -6.25
CA ASP A 109 4.82 -30.55 -6.51
C ASP A 109 4.61 -31.28 -5.19
N VAL A 110 3.40 -31.78 -5.00
CA VAL A 110 2.99 -32.46 -3.79
C VAL A 110 3.43 -33.94 -3.79
N GLU A 111 3.66 -34.52 -2.63
CA GLU A 111 4.12 -35.93 -2.49
C GLU A 111 3.23 -36.93 -3.21
N ASP A 112 1.91 -36.73 -3.20
CA ASP A 112 0.95 -37.60 -3.91
C ASP A 112 1.17 -37.65 -5.44
N PHE A 113 1.82 -36.66 -6.01
CA PHE A 113 2.16 -36.58 -7.45
C PHE A 113 3.65 -36.78 -7.70
N GLY A 114 4.40 -37.27 -6.71
CA GLY A 114 5.82 -37.56 -6.81
C GLY A 114 6.74 -36.36 -6.58
N GLY A 115 6.25 -35.33 -5.93
CA GLY A 115 7.04 -34.17 -5.49
C GLY A 115 7.55 -34.29 -4.07
N ASP A 116 8.16 -33.22 -3.57
CA ASP A 116 8.81 -33.17 -2.24
C ASP A 116 7.97 -32.40 -1.20
N THR A 117 6.84 -31.80 -1.59
CA THR A 117 6.03 -30.99 -0.68
C THR A 117 4.98 -31.83 0.05
N GLN A 118 5.09 -31.87 1.38
CA GLN A 118 4.12 -32.55 2.24
C GLN A 118 2.77 -31.85 2.24
N VAL A 119 1.69 -32.63 2.20
CA VAL A 119 0.31 -32.14 2.26
C VAL A 119 -0.40 -32.76 3.44
N VAL A 120 -0.91 -31.92 4.36
CA VAL A 120 -1.68 -32.33 5.52
C VAL A 120 -3.08 -31.76 5.45
N CYS A 121 -4.09 -32.60 5.63
CA CYS A 121 -5.49 -32.20 5.62
C CYS A 121 -5.92 -31.83 7.05
N VAL A 122 -6.36 -30.60 7.28
CA VAL A 122 -6.66 -30.10 8.63
C VAL A 122 -8.04 -29.40 8.70
N SER A 123 -8.59 -29.35 9.90
CA SER A 123 -9.70 -28.47 10.23
C SER A 123 -9.38 -27.64 11.46
N GLY A 124 -9.17 -26.35 11.26
CA GLY A 124 -8.93 -25.41 12.36
C GLY A 124 -10.14 -25.28 13.31
N LYS A 125 -11.34 -25.66 12.86
CA LYS A 125 -12.56 -25.62 13.66
C LYS A 125 -12.69 -26.83 14.58
N THR A 126 -12.43 -28.04 14.07
CA THR A 126 -12.59 -29.28 14.79
C THR A 126 -11.32 -29.78 15.51
N GLY A 127 -10.15 -29.28 15.02
CA GLY A 127 -8.83 -29.72 15.46
C GLY A 127 -8.35 -31.00 14.77
N GLN A 128 -9.09 -31.53 13.79
CA GLN A 128 -8.70 -32.70 13.02
C GLN A 128 -7.42 -32.42 12.21
N GLY A 129 -6.51 -33.40 12.15
CA GLY A 129 -5.26 -33.29 11.38
C GLY A 129 -4.18 -32.42 12.01
N MET A 130 -4.43 -31.76 13.15
CA MET A 130 -3.45 -30.85 13.76
C MET A 130 -2.23 -31.59 14.30
N GLY A 131 -2.39 -32.81 14.81
CA GLY A 131 -1.26 -33.63 15.24
C GLY A 131 -0.38 -34.10 14.07
N GLU A 132 -0.98 -34.42 12.94
CA GLU A 132 -0.26 -34.77 11.70
C GLU A 132 0.52 -33.59 11.17
N LEU A 133 -0.05 -32.38 11.24
CA LEU A 133 0.65 -31.16 10.84
C LEU A 133 1.86 -30.86 11.75
N GLU A 134 1.71 -31.08 13.07
CA GLU A 134 2.81 -30.97 14.02
C GLU A 134 3.93 -31.97 13.70
N GLU A 135 3.57 -33.24 13.49
CA GLU A 135 4.53 -34.30 13.15
C GLU A 135 5.24 -34.00 11.82
N ALA A 136 4.54 -33.54 10.82
CA ALA A 136 5.11 -33.13 9.53
C ALA A 136 6.14 -32.00 9.70
N ALA A 137 5.82 -30.96 10.50
CA ALA A 137 6.72 -29.83 10.76
C ALA A 137 7.98 -30.27 11.52
N VAL A 138 7.82 -31.12 12.55
CA VAL A 138 8.94 -31.67 13.32
C VAL A 138 9.82 -32.55 12.43
N THR A 139 9.22 -33.45 11.66
CA THR A 139 9.95 -34.36 10.76
C THR A 139 10.73 -33.56 9.70
N LEU A 140 10.13 -32.56 9.08
CA LEU A 140 10.80 -31.72 8.10
C LEU A 140 11.98 -30.97 8.74
N SER A 141 11.83 -30.45 9.96
CA SER A 141 12.92 -29.77 10.67
C SER A 141 14.09 -30.70 11.01
N GLU A 142 13.82 -31.97 11.29
CA GLU A 142 14.85 -32.99 11.53
C GLU A 142 15.58 -33.40 10.24
N ILE A 143 14.85 -33.57 9.15
CA ILE A 143 15.44 -33.87 7.82
C ILE A 143 16.38 -32.75 7.38
N LEU A 144 15.99 -31.50 7.64
CA LEU A 144 16.78 -30.32 7.28
C LEU A 144 17.90 -30.01 8.28
N ASP A 145 18.01 -30.77 9.38
CA ASP A 145 19.01 -30.61 10.45
C ASP A 145 19.13 -29.15 10.92
N MET A 146 18.00 -28.54 11.26
CA MET A 146 17.94 -27.15 11.69
C MET A 146 18.67 -26.96 13.02
N ARG A 147 19.80 -26.25 12.99
CA ARG A 147 20.64 -25.97 14.14
C ARG A 147 20.95 -24.49 14.27
N ALA A 148 21.09 -24.01 15.50
CA ALA A 148 21.52 -22.65 15.80
C ALA A 148 22.53 -22.66 16.95
N GLU A 149 23.53 -21.81 16.87
CA GLU A 149 24.49 -21.59 17.94
C GLU A 149 23.81 -20.83 19.08
N THR A 150 23.96 -21.30 20.30
CA THR A 150 23.48 -20.64 21.52
C THR A 150 24.51 -19.72 22.11
N ASP A 151 25.80 -20.02 21.90
CA ASP A 151 26.93 -19.26 22.38
C ASP A 151 27.45 -18.33 21.27
N GLY A 152 27.88 -17.16 21.62
CA GLY A 152 28.35 -16.17 20.66
C GLY A 152 27.53 -14.89 20.64
N GLN A 153 27.82 -14.02 19.67
CA GLN A 153 27.10 -12.78 19.51
C GLN A 153 25.67 -13.05 19.01
N ALA A 154 24.73 -12.39 19.64
CA ALA A 154 23.33 -12.57 19.29
C ALA A 154 22.98 -11.86 17.97
N GLU A 155 22.25 -12.57 17.14
CA GLU A 155 21.70 -12.10 15.85
C GLU A 155 20.21 -12.36 15.83
N GLY A 156 19.45 -11.49 15.20
CA GLY A 156 18.00 -11.62 15.09
C GLY A 156 17.41 -10.69 14.05
N TRP A 157 16.09 -10.69 13.96
CA TRP A 157 15.35 -9.85 13.04
C TRP A 157 14.24 -9.10 13.75
N ILE A 158 14.03 -7.83 13.42
CA ILE A 158 12.88 -7.05 13.86
C ILE A 158 11.64 -7.56 13.10
N LEU A 159 10.69 -8.12 13.82
CA LEU A 159 9.41 -8.50 13.26
C LEU A 159 8.48 -7.30 13.15
N GLU A 160 8.31 -6.59 14.28
CA GLU A 160 7.44 -5.43 14.42
C GLU A 160 8.08 -4.41 15.38
N ALA A 161 7.76 -3.14 15.17
CA ALA A 161 8.17 -2.08 16.08
C ALA A 161 6.98 -1.18 16.41
N SER A 162 6.84 -0.81 17.70
CA SER A 162 5.72 -0.03 18.21
C SER A 162 6.17 0.97 19.28
N ILE A 163 5.26 1.88 19.65
CA ILE A 163 5.46 2.81 20.76
C ILE A 163 4.45 2.46 21.83
N LYS A 164 4.94 2.05 23.00
CA LYS A 164 4.12 1.74 24.18
C LYS A 164 4.35 2.79 25.28
N SER A 165 3.61 2.66 26.38
CA SER A 165 3.75 3.57 27.54
C SER A 165 5.19 3.62 28.11
N MET A 166 5.96 2.56 27.96
CA MET A 166 7.36 2.46 28.36
C MET A 166 8.36 3.01 27.34
N GLY A 167 7.88 3.49 26.19
CA GLY A 167 8.68 4.05 25.11
C GLY A 167 8.71 3.21 23.85
N LYS A 168 9.78 3.34 23.08
CA LYS A 168 9.98 2.62 21.83
C LYS A 168 10.32 1.17 22.13
N VAL A 169 9.57 0.24 21.55
CA VAL A 169 9.75 -1.20 21.71
C VAL A 169 9.75 -1.89 20.35
N ALA A 170 10.45 -3.00 20.25
CA ALA A 170 10.44 -3.83 19.05
C ALA A 170 10.39 -5.31 19.42
N THR A 171 9.62 -6.07 18.66
CA THR A 171 9.59 -7.53 18.74
C THR A 171 10.69 -8.08 17.84
N VAL A 172 11.63 -8.79 18.44
CA VAL A 172 12.79 -9.38 17.77
C VAL A 172 12.68 -10.90 17.83
N LEU A 173 12.90 -11.56 16.71
CA LEU A 173 13.12 -13.00 16.69
C LEU A 173 14.63 -13.27 16.73
N VAL A 174 15.08 -13.92 17.80
CA VAL A 174 16.49 -14.31 17.94
C VAL A 174 16.76 -15.48 17.00
N ARG A 175 17.75 -15.37 16.16
CA ARG A 175 18.13 -16.42 15.22
C ARG A 175 19.37 -17.20 15.68
N ARG A 176 20.31 -16.51 16.30
CA ARG A 176 21.60 -17.04 16.73
C ARG A 176 22.05 -16.34 18.00
N GLY A 177 22.85 -17.02 18.82
CA GLY A 177 23.34 -16.46 20.08
C GLY A 177 22.25 -16.32 21.14
N THR A 178 22.56 -15.66 22.23
CA THR A 178 21.62 -15.44 23.34
C THR A 178 21.65 -13.96 23.75
N MET A 179 20.47 -13.33 23.70
CA MET A 179 20.29 -11.93 24.13
C MET A 179 19.99 -11.86 25.62
N ARG A 180 20.62 -10.90 26.32
CA ARG A 180 20.45 -10.64 27.75
C ARG A 180 20.19 -9.19 28.05
N PRO A 181 19.51 -8.85 29.16
CA PRO A 181 19.43 -7.48 29.64
C PRO A 181 20.82 -6.91 29.89
N GLY A 182 21.05 -5.67 29.42
CA GLY A 182 22.36 -5.00 29.50
C GLY A 182 23.17 -5.03 28.21
N ASP A 183 22.86 -5.96 27.30
CA ASP A 183 23.53 -6.06 25.99
C ASP A 183 23.26 -4.84 25.12
N PHE A 184 24.24 -4.52 24.27
CA PHE A 184 24.09 -3.50 23.23
C PHE A 184 23.77 -4.17 21.90
N ILE A 185 22.72 -3.71 21.25
CA ILE A 185 22.27 -4.21 19.95
C ILE A 185 22.12 -3.07 18.96
N VAL A 186 22.36 -3.37 17.69
CA VAL A 186 22.20 -2.43 16.58
C VAL A 186 21.18 -3.02 15.61
N ALA A 187 20.21 -2.21 15.18
CA ALA A 187 19.27 -2.57 14.13
C ALA A 187 19.12 -1.41 13.14
N GLY A 188 19.35 -1.67 11.85
CA GLY A 188 19.28 -0.62 10.84
C GLY A 188 20.11 0.60 11.20
N LYS A 189 19.46 1.74 11.42
CA LYS A 189 20.03 3.05 11.74
C LYS A 189 19.91 3.41 13.22
N THR A 190 19.56 2.48 14.08
CA THR A 190 19.39 2.71 15.51
C THR A 190 20.10 1.64 16.34
N TRP A 191 20.28 1.93 17.60
CA TRP A 191 20.84 1.01 18.55
C TRP A 191 20.04 1.05 19.85
N ALA A 192 20.14 -0.02 20.62
CA ALA A 192 19.53 -0.11 21.93
C ALA A 192 20.53 -0.66 22.96
N ARG A 193 20.36 -0.24 24.20
CA ARG A 193 20.81 -1.00 25.36
C ARG A 193 19.58 -1.73 25.89
N ILE A 194 19.61 -3.03 25.83
CA ILE A 194 18.50 -3.88 26.30
C ILE A 194 18.27 -3.58 27.78
N ARG A 195 17.10 -3.05 28.14
CA ARG A 195 16.70 -2.82 29.52
C ARG A 195 15.98 -4.04 30.08
N CYS A 196 14.95 -4.47 29.35
CA CYS A 196 14.16 -5.65 29.68
C CYS A 196 13.90 -6.47 28.42
N LEU A 197 13.82 -7.79 28.59
CA LEU A 197 13.33 -8.74 27.60
C LEU A 197 11.98 -9.25 28.07
N ARG A 198 10.97 -9.21 27.21
CA ARG A 198 9.65 -9.78 27.52
C ARG A 198 9.25 -10.80 26.47
N ASN A 199 8.65 -11.87 26.92
CA ASN A 199 8.06 -12.85 26.02
C ASN A 199 6.70 -12.35 25.48
N GLU A 200 6.04 -13.14 24.63
CA GLU A 200 4.74 -12.85 24.03
C GLU A 200 3.61 -12.66 25.07
N ALA A 201 3.77 -13.19 26.28
CA ALA A 201 2.84 -12.99 27.38
C ALA A 201 3.10 -11.70 28.18
N GLY A 202 4.13 -10.91 27.81
CA GLY A 202 4.54 -9.69 28.51
C GLY A 202 5.34 -9.95 29.78
N VAL A 203 5.74 -11.21 30.06
CA VAL A 203 6.53 -11.59 31.23
C VAL A 203 8.00 -11.32 30.95
N GLU A 204 8.69 -10.72 31.91
CA GLU A 204 10.13 -10.48 31.82
C GLU A 204 10.92 -11.78 31.90
N ILE A 205 11.87 -11.94 30.98
CA ILE A 205 12.77 -13.09 30.89
C ILE A 205 14.21 -12.63 31.04
N LYS A 206 15.06 -13.50 31.57
CA LYS A 206 16.48 -13.18 31.84
C LYS A 206 17.36 -13.37 30.62
N GLU A 207 16.98 -14.24 29.71
CA GLU A 207 17.72 -14.54 28.50
C GLU A 207 16.78 -15.04 27.40
N ALA A 208 17.16 -14.79 26.16
CA ALA A 208 16.45 -15.24 24.98
C ALA A 208 17.42 -15.91 24.02
N GLY A 209 17.27 -17.21 23.83
CA GLY A 209 18.06 -18.02 22.91
C GLY A 209 17.45 -18.06 21.49
N PRO A 210 18.09 -18.80 20.57
CA PRO A 210 17.61 -18.94 19.20
C PRO A 210 16.16 -19.45 19.11
N GLY A 211 15.41 -18.93 18.14
CA GLY A 211 14.01 -19.26 17.92
C GLY A 211 13.03 -18.59 18.88
N THR A 212 13.49 -17.78 19.84
CA THR A 212 12.62 -17.12 20.82
C THR A 212 12.23 -15.71 20.33
N PRO A 213 10.92 -15.41 20.19
CA PRO A 213 10.46 -14.06 19.94
C PRO A 213 10.44 -13.28 21.24
N VAL A 214 11.04 -12.09 21.25
CA VAL A 214 11.16 -11.23 22.43
C VAL A 214 10.84 -9.80 22.12
N GLU A 215 10.13 -9.14 23.00
CA GLU A 215 9.95 -7.70 22.98
C GLU A 215 11.10 -7.04 23.73
N ILE A 216 11.79 -6.12 23.04
CA ILE A 216 12.97 -5.42 23.56
C ILE A 216 12.64 -3.93 23.67
N ASP A 217 12.96 -3.36 24.83
CA ASP A 217 12.92 -1.92 25.07
C ASP A 217 14.34 -1.31 25.16
N GLY A 218 14.40 0.02 25.23
CA GLY A 218 15.68 0.73 25.35
C GLY A 218 16.23 1.28 24.03
N TRP A 219 15.44 1.24 22.97
CA TRP A 219 15.78 1.80 21.66
C TRP A 219 15.95 3.32 21.70
N ARG A 220 16.99 3.83 21.06
CA ARG A 220 17.21 5.29 20.92
C ARG A 220 16.24 5.89 19.91
N GLU A 221 16.11 5.26 18.76
CA GLU A 221 15.12 5.59 17.75
C GLU A 221 14.27 4.36 17.42
N GLN A 222 13.17 4.57 16.71
CA GLN A 222 12.31 3.47 16.30
C GLN A 222 13.04 2.65 15.23
N PRO A 223 13.30 1.35 15.44
CA PRO A 223 13.84 0.49 14.40
C PRO A 223 12.77 0.22 13.34
N LEU A 224 13.19 -0.13 12.14
CA LEU A 224 12.28 -0.54 11.07
C LEU A 224 12.01 -2.05 11.18
N ALA A 225 10.78 -2.45 10.88
CA ALA A 225 10.46 -3.85 10.76
C ALA A 225 11.20 -4.48 9.56
N GLY A 226 11.83 -5.63 9.79
CA GLY A 226 12.69 -6.28 8.81
C GLY A 226 14.18 -5.94 8.93
N ASP A 227 14.56 -5.05 9.85
CA ASP A 227 15.97 -4.79 10.12
C ASP A 227 16.62 -5.99 10.81
N GLU A 228 17.86 -6.27 10.44
CA GLU A 228 18.69 -7.25 11.11
C GLU A 228 19.24 -6.67 12.41
N VAL A 229 19.11 -7.43 13.48
CA VAL A 229 19.62 -7.09 14.82
C VAL A 229 20.94 -7.79 15.05
N LEU A 230 21.95 -7.04 15.38
CA LEU A 230 23.29 -7.54 15.68
C LEU A 230 23.73 -7.07 17.06
N GLN A 231 24.28 -7.96 17.87
CA GLN A 231 24.86 -7.63 19.16
C GLN A 231 26.22 -6.93 18.96
N ALA A 232 26.42 -5.83 19.65
CA ALA A 232 27.69 -5.11 19.70
C ALA A 232 28.43 -5.41 21.01
N SER A 233 29.75 -5.39 20.99
CA SER A 233 30.60 -5.60 22.18
C SER A 233 30.41 -4.52 23.25
N ASP A 234 30.20 -3.29 22.82
CA ASP A 234 30.09 -2.12 23.69
C ASP A 234 29.27 -0.98 23.03
N GLU A 235 28.95 0.03 23.82
CA GLU A 235 28.17 1.19 23.36
C GLU A 235 28.88 1.99 22.25
N SER A 236 30.22 2.14 22.37
CA SER A 236 30.98 2.89 21.38
C SER A 236 30.95 2.23 20.02
N ARG A 237 31.03 0.89 19.99
CA ARG A 237 30.93 0.12 18.77
C ARG A 237 29.53 0.23 18.15
N ALA A 238 28.48 0.14 18.98
CA ALA A 238 27.12 0.29 18.51
C ALA A 238 26.89 1.66 17.87
N LYS A 239 27.34 2.73 18.49
CA LYS A 239 27.27 4.10 17.93
C LYS A 239 28.04 4.23 16.63
N SER A 240 29.29 3.78 16.58
CA SER A 240 30.11 3.87 15.36
C SER A 240 29.48 3.15 14.16
N VAL A 241 28.82 2.02 14.39
CA VAL A 241 28.11 1.29 13.31
C VAL A 241 26.92 2.09 12.81
N VAL A 242 26.13 2.68 13.71
CA VAL A 242 24.99 3.52 13.34
C VAL A 242 25.44 4.76 12.59
N ASP A 243 26.45 5.49 13.11
CA ASP A 243 27.00 6.69 12.46
C ASP A 243 27.49 6.38 11.05
N TYR A 244 28.23 5.27 10.88
CA TYR A 244 28.68 4.82 9.57
C TYR A 244 27.52 4.52 8.60
N ARG A 245 26.45 3.87 9.09
CA ARG A 245 25.26 3.56 8.26
C ARG A 245 24.52 4.83 7.84
N LEU A 246 24.40 5.82 8.75
CA LEU A 246 23.78 7.10 8.45
C LEU A 246 24.61 7.90 7.43
N GLU A 247 25.93 8.01 7.62
CA GLU A 247 26.81 8.67 6.66
C GLU A 247 26.81 8.01 5.28
N LYS A 248 26.69 6.68 5.24
CA LYS A 248 26.59 5.95 3.99
C LYS A 248 25.28 6.30 3.27
N GLU A 249 24.16 6.29 3.98
CA GLU A 249 22.87 6.64 3.39
C GLU A 249 22.82 8.09 2.89
N GLU A 250 23.38 9.02 3.66
CA GLU A 250 23.47 10.42 3.22
C GLU A 250 24.29 10.55 1.93
N ARG A 251 25.39 9.82 1.83
CA ARG A 251 26.19 9.79 0.58
C ARG A 251 25.42 9.17 -0.58
N ASP A 252 24.72 8.06 -0.34
CA ASP A 252 23.93 7.39 -1.38
C ASP A 252 22.81 8.30 -1.85
N LYS A 253 22.08 8.97 -0.96
CA LYS A 253 21.06 9.98 -1.30
C LYS A 253 21.63 11.16 -2.09
N MET A 254 22.77 11.69 -1.66
CA MET A 254 23.43 12.78 -2.40
C MET A 254 23.83 12.33 -3.82
N ALA A 255 24.25 11.08 -3.99
CA ALA A 255 24.58 10.53 -5.31
C ALA A 255 23.33 10.41 -6.18
N GLU A 256 22.23 9.87 -5.65
CA GLU A 256 20.94 9.78 -6.35
C GLU A 256 20.39 11.16 -6.74
N ASP A 257 20.44 12.14 -5.82
CA ASP A 257 20.03 13.52 -6.09
C ASP A 257 20.89 14.16 -7.19
N MET A 258 22.20 13.92 -7.18
CA MET A 258 23.09 14.40 -8.23
C MET A 258 22.79 13.74 -9.58
N GLU A 259 22.51 12.45 -9.62
CA GLU A 259 22.10 11.75 -10.84
C GLU A 259 20.78 12.31 -11.37
N ALA A 260 19.77 12.48 -10.52
CA ALA A 260 18.48 13.07 -10.90
C ALA A 260 18.63 14.51 -11.43
N ILE A 261 19.48 15.33 -10.79
CA ILE A 261 19.79 16.69 -11.28
C ILE A 261 20.49 16.64 -12.65
N ASN A 262 21.42 15.71 -12.84
CA ASN A 262 22.14 15.57 -14.10
C ASN A 262 21.22 15.07 -15.22
N GLU A 263 20.32 14.14 -14.94
CA GLU A 263 19.30 13.66 -15.89
C GLU A 263 18.35 14.79 -16.29
N ASN A 264 17.86 15.56 -15.31
CA ASN A 264 17.00 16.72 -15.59
C ASN A 264 17.71 17.77 -16.42
N ARG A 265 19.00 18.06 -16.15
CA ARG A 265 19.80 18.98 -16.96
C ARG A 265 19.99 18.48 -18.40
N LYS A 266 20.24 17.19 -18.58
CA LYS A 266 20.34 16.58 -19.92
C LYS A 266 19.00 16.68 -20.67
N ALA A 267 17.90 16.32 -20.02
CA ALA A 267 16.57 16.41 -20.60
C ALA A 267 16.20 17.87 -20.96
N GLU A 268 16.59 18.83 -20.14
CA GLU A 268 16.37 20.25 -20.41
C GLU A 268 17.24 20.77 -21.56
N GLN A 269 18.49 20.30 -21.66
CA GLN A 269 19.37 20.60 -22.79
C GLN A 269 18.84 20.01 -24.09
N GLU A 270 18.46 18.74 -24.10
CA GLU A 270 17.86 18.08 -25.27
C GLU A 270 16.56 18.78 -25.70
N LYS A 271 15.72 19.19 -24.75
CA LYS A 271 14.50 19.96 -25.02
C LYS A 271 14.81 21.31 -25.66
N ARG A 272 15.80 22.05 -25.13
CA ARG A 272 16.26 23.33 -25.70
C ARG A 272 16.88 23.16 -27.07
N GLU A 273 17.65 22.08 -27.31
CA GLU A 273 18.22 21.79 -28.64
C GLU A 273 17.12 21.43 -29.63
N ARG A 274 16.12 20.68 -29.19
CA ARG A 274 14.95 20.35 -30.02
C ARG A 274 14.11 21.58 -30.37
N GLU A 275 13.83 22.43 -29.39
CA GLU A 275 13.15 23.73 -29.62
C GLU A 275 13.93 24.66 -30.56
N LYS A 276 15.26 24.70 -30.42
CA LYS A 276 16.12 25.47 -31.36
C LYS A 276 16.13 24.84 -32.75
N ALA A 277 16.14 23.54 -32.88
CA ALA A 277 16.06 22.84 -34.16
C ALA A 277 14.71 23.04 -34.84
N GLU A 278 13.61 23.00 -34.08
CA GLU A 278 12.26 23.28 -34.56
C GLU A 278 12.09 24.76 -34.95
N ALA A 279 12.64 25.70 -34.17
CA ALA A 279 12.64 27.12 -34.51
C ALA A 279 13.46 27.40 -35.79
N ALA A 280 14.63 26.80 -35.95
CA ALA A 280 15.45 26.90 -37.14
C ALA A 280 14.77 26.25 -38.36
N ALA A 281 14.05 25.17 -38.19
CA ALA A 281 13.26 24.54 -39.24
C ALA A 281 12.05 25.38 -39.65
N LEU A 282 11.41 26.08 -38.68
CA LEU A 282 10.32 27.03 -38.92
C LEU A 282 10.82 28.30 -39.60
N GLU A 283 11.99 28.83 -39.26
CA GLU A 283 12.62 29.95 -39.95
C GLU A 283 13.01 29.59 -41.40
N ALA A 284 13.52 28.36 -41.63
CA ALA A 284 13.81 27.86 -42.96
C ALA A 284 12.54 27.58 -43.82
N ALA A 285 11.40 27.35 -43.20
CA ALA A 285 10.10 27.16 -43.86
C ALA A 285 9.31 28.46 -44.09
N ASN A 286 9.65 29.54 -43.39
CA ASN A 286 8.91 30.84 -43.43
C ASN A 286 9.43 31.83 -44.46
N GLU A 287 10.20 31.42 -45.49
CA GLU A 287 10.43 32.27 -46.69
C GLU A 287 9.26 32.27 -47.66
N VAL A 288 8.15 31.59 -47.38
CA VAL A 288 6.92 31.67 -48.17
C VAL A 288 5.71 31.73 -47.22
N ASP A 289 5.04 32.90 -47.26
CA ASP A 289 3.75 33.28 -46.66
C ASP A 289 3.71 33.70 -45.17
N ALA A 290 3.76 35.00 -45.03
CA ALA A 290 3.24 35.74 -43.87
C ALA A 290 1.70 35.84 -43.96
N VAL A 291 0.97 35.37 -42.93
CA VAL A 291 -0.21 36.03 -42.33
C VAL A 291 -0.72 35.23 -41.13
N ALA A 292 -0.62 35.86 -39.97
CA ALA A 292 -1.52 35.87 -38.79
C ALA A 292 -2.12 34.57 -38.23
N SER A 293 -1.72 34.23 -37.02
CA SER A 293 -2.65 34.36 -35.87
C SER A 293 -1.96 34.07 -34.54
N GLU A 294 -1.82 35.12 -33.76
CA GLU A 294 -1.58 35.03 -32.32
C GLU A 294 -2.81 34.40 -31.66
N THR A 295 -2.68 33.21 -31.14
CA THR A 295 -3.53 32.73 -30.04
C THR A 295 -2.62 32.17 -28.99
N GLY A 296 -2.40 33.01 -27.96
CA GLY A 296 -1.71 32.59 -26.73
C GLY A 296 -2.39 31.37 -26.14
N LYS A 297 -1.75 30.23 -26.26
CA LYS A 297 -2.03 29.07 -25.41
C LYS A 297 -1.22 29.26 -24.14
N GLU A 298 -1.88 29.77 -23.10
CA GLU A 298 -1.43 29.55 -21.74
C GLU A 298 -1.23 28.04 -21.58
N ALA A 299 0.03 27.61 -21.49
CA ALA A 299 0.38 26.28 -21.09
C ALA A 299 -0.05 26.15 -19.62
N LYS A 300 -1.24 25.61 -19.40
CA LYS A 300 -1.61 25.08 -18.09
C LYS A 300 -0.59 24.02 -17.75
N ALA A 301 0.10 24.22 -16.64
CA ALA A 301 0.92 23.19 -16.00
C ALA A 301 0.01 21.98 -15.72
N THR A 302 0.05 20.99 -16.60
CA THR A 302 -0.73 19.75 -16.53
C THR A 302 0.11 18.67 -15.85
N GLY A 303 0.51 18.92 -14.61
CA GLY A 303 0.93 17.84 -13.71
C GLY A 303 -0.30 17.23 -13.01
N PRO A 304 -0.24 15.99 -12.57
CA PRO A 304 -1.29 15.41 -11.75
C PRO A 304 -1.48 16.27 -10.48
N LYS A 305 -2.72 16.41 -10.04
CA LYS A 305 -3.00 17.12 -8.79
C LYS A 305 -2.56 16.26 -7.63
N GLU A 306 -1.63 16.74 -6.83
CA GLU A 306 -1.14 16.07 -5.63
C GLU A 306 -2.05 16.34 -4.44
N ILE A 307 -2.38 15.29 -3.70
CA ILE A 307 -3.11 15.35 -2.43
C ILE A 307 -2.22 14.78 -1.35
N TYR A 308 -2.02 15.57 -0.31
CA TYR A 308 -1.04 15.29 0.72
C TYR A 308 -1.66 14.52 1.90
N PHE A 309 -0.95 13.50 2.38
CA PHE A 309 -1.34 12.69 3.50
C PHE A 309 -0.22 12.58 4.53
N ILE A 310 -0.58 12.58 5.81
CA ILE A 310 0.29 12.21 6.92
C ILE A 310 -0.30 10.96 7.56
N ILE A 311 0.51 9.92 7.74
CA ILE A 311 0.07 8.59 8.18
C ILE A 311 0.65 8.29 9.55
N LYS A 312 -0.21 7.90 10.49
CA LYS A 312 0.16 7.35 11.79
C LYS A 312 -0.54 6.01 12.02
N GLY A 313 0.20 5.07 12.60
CA GLY A 313 -0.32 3.75 12.92
C GLY A 313 0.28 3.20 14.21
N ASP A 314 -0.25 2.09 14.65
CA ASP A 314 0.13 1.42 15.91
C ASP A 314 1.49 0.70 15.82
N VAL A 315 1.76 0.04 14.67
CA VAL A 315 3.02 -0.67 14.42
C VAL A 315 3.61 -0.32 13.07
N SER A 316 4.92 -0.56 12.92
CA SER A 316 5.66 -0.23 11.71
C SER A 316 5.14 -0.93 10.45
N GLY A 317 4.77 -2.20 10.55
CA GLY A 317 4.25 -2.96 9.42
C GLY A 317 2.87 -2.48 8.96
N SER A 318 1.98 -2.08 9.90
CA SER A 318 0.68 -1.49 9.54
C SER A 318 0.85 -0.17 8.78
N VAL A 319 1.77 0.69 9.22
CA VAL A 319 2.08 1.95 8.54
C VAL A 319 2.60 1.69 7.13
N GLU A 320 3.51 0.74 6.95
CA GLU A 320 4.05 0.32 5.66
C GLU A 320 2.92 -0.16 4.72
N ALA A 321 2.04 -1.05 5.20
CA ALA A 321 0.90 -1.56 4.42
C ALA A 321 -0.09 -0.45 4.00
N VAL A 322 -0.32 0.54 4.86
CA VAL A 322 -1.16 1.70 4.54
C VAL A 322 -0.49 2.57 3.47
N ILE A 323 0.82 2.81 3.58
CA ILE A 323 1.61 3.55 2.58
C ILE A 323 1.51 2.88 1.20
N ASP A 324 1.78 1.58 1.13
CA ASP A 324 1.74 0.79 -0.10
C ASP A 324 0.34 0.82 -0.74
N SER A 325 -0.69 0.63 0.09
CA SER A 325 -2.08 0.64 -0.36
C SER A 325 -2.52 1.99 -0.91
N ILE A 326 -2.11 3.09 -0.27
CA ILE A 326 -2.46 4.45 -0.69
C ILE A 326 -1.67 4.85 -1.94
N SER A 327 -0.38 4.56 -1.98
CA SER A 327 0.48 4.87 -3.13
C SER A 327 0.01 4.20 -4.43
N ALA A 328 -0.62 3.03 -4.31
CA ALA A 328 -1.22 2.31 -5.43
C ALA A 328 -2.52 2.96 -5.98
N LEU A 329 -3.14 3.92 -5.28
CA LEU A 329 -4.42 4.54 -5.69
C LEU A 329 -4.27 5.67 -6.70
N GLY A 330 -3.06 6.14 -6.98
CA GLY A 330 -2.82 7.27 -7.89
C GLY A 330 -3.18 6.98 -9.34
N ASN A 331 -3.61 8.02 -10.06
CA ASN A 331 -3.81 8.01 -11.50
C ASN A 331 -3.10 9.23 -12.14
N LYS A 332 -3.23 9.39 -13.49
CA LYS A 332 -2.59 10.50 -14.21
C LYS A 332 -3.16 11.90 -13.88
N GLU A 333 -4.30 11.97 -13.22
CA GLU A 333 -4.99 13.22 -12.91
C GLU A 333 -4.84 13.63 -11.45
N VAL A 334 -4.84 12.62 -10.53
CA VAL A 334 -4.73 12.84 -9.09
C VAL A 334 -3.79 11.79 -8.51
N GLN A 335 -2.80 12.23 -7.73
CA GLN A 335 -1.84 11.36 -7.06
C GLN A 335 -1.81 11.65 -5.56
N PRO A 336 -1.87 10.60 -4.72
CA PRO A 336 -1.62 10.75 -3.29
C PRO A 336 -0.12 10.95 -3.05
N HIS A 337 0.22 11.92 -2.23
CA HIS A 337 1.60 12.18 -1.82
C HIS A 337 1.71 12.08 -0.29
N ILE A 338 2.59 11.22 0.20
CA ILE A 338 2.78 11.01 1.63
C ILE A 338 3.89 11.95 2.12
N LEU A 339 3.51 12.96 2.91
CA LEU A 339 4.44 13.93 3.48
C LEU A 339 5.25 13.34 4.63
N ARG A 340 4.58 12.56 5.46
CA ARG A 340 5.19 11.96 6.63
C ARG A 340 4.43 10.71 7.04
N SER A 341 5.17 9.72 7.50
CA SER A 341 4.64 8.51 8.10
C SER A 341 5.36 8.21 9.42
N GLY A 342 4.72 7.47 10.31
CA GLY A 342 5.35 7.06 11.54
C GLY A 342 4.45 6.24 12.45
N VAL A 343 5.07 5.61 13.43
CA VAL A 343 4.40 4.80 14.44
C VAL A 343 4.00 5.68 15.63
N GLY A 344 2.87 5.38 16.24
CA GLY A 344 2.35 6.05 17.42
C GLY A 344 1.15 6.96 17.14
N GLN A 345 0.74 7.70 18.16
CA GLN A 345 -0.43 8.58 18.10
C GLN A 345 -0.15 9.85 17.27
N LEU A 346 -1.23 10.47 16.79
CA LEU A 346 -1.18 11.78 16.17
C LEU A 346 -0.68 12.84 17.19
N SER A 347 0.18 13.75 16.73
CA SER A 347 0.72 14.85 17.51
C SER A 347 0.21 16.21 17.01
N GLU A 348 0.34 17.26 17.82
CA GLU A 348 0.04 18.64 17.42
C GLU A 348 0.83 19.05 16.17
N PHE A 349 2.10 18.67 16.11
CA PHE A 349 2.97 18.93 14.97
C PHE A 349 2.43 18.29 13.67
N ASP A 350 1.86 17.09 13.75
CA ASP A 350 1.28 16.42 12.56
C ASP A 350 0.06 17.20 12.05
N VAL A 351 -0.77 17.77 12.96
CA VAL A 351 -1.92 18.63 12.59
C VAL A 351 -1.45 19.92 11.94
N GLU A 352 -0.46 20.61 12.51
CA GLU A 352 0.09 21.85 11.96
C GLU A 352 0.71 21.62 10.58
N HIS A 353 1.46 20.53 10.41
CA HIS A 353 2.08 20.17 9.14
C HIS A 353 1.04 19.85 8.06
N ALA A 354 -0.02 19.08 8.43
CA ALA A 354 -1.13 18.81 7.52
C ALA A 354 -1.89 20.07 7.13
N ALA A 355 -2.11 21.00 8.07
CA ALA A 355 -2.75 22.28 7.82
C ALA A 355 -1.94 23.15 6.84
N GLY A 356 -0.61 23.23 7.03
CA GLY A 356 0.29 23.97 6.15
C GLY A 356 0.28 23.44 4.71
N ALA A 357 0.26 22.13 4.55
CA ALA A 357 0.22 21.46 3.26
C ALA A 357 -1.20 21.32 2.66
N LYS A 358 -2.26 21.71 3.39
CA LYS A 358 -3.66 21.44 3.05
C LYS A 358 -3.93 19.95 2.79
N GLY A 359 -3.30 19.11 3.58
CA GLY A 359 -3.38 17.66 3.49
C GLY A 359 -4.37 17.07 4.50
N HIS A 360 -4.42 15.74 4.51
CA HIS A 360 -5.27 14.94 5.38
C HIS A 360 -4.42 14.13 6.35
N LEU A 361 -4.99 13.86 7.54
CA LEU A 361 -4.39 12.97 8.51
C LEU A 361 -5.02 11.59 8.41
N ILE A 362 -4.20 10.56 8.42
CA ILE A 362 -4.62 9.16 8.47
C ILE A 362 -4.17 8.58 9.79
N ASN A 363 -5.14 8.10 10.57
CA ASN A 363 -4.93 7.39 11.81
C ASN A 363 -5.34 5.94 11.65
N PHE A 364 -4.40 5.02 11.90
CA PHE A 364 -4.67 3.61 11.76
C PHE A 364 -4.46 2.87 13.08
N ASN A 365 -5.55 2.34 13.64
CA ASN A 365 -5.57 1.53 14.85
C ASN A 365 -4.90 2.17 16.09
N THR A 366 -4.87 3.51 16.18
CA THR A 366 -4.37 4.22 17.36
C THR A 366 -5.45 5.10 17.97
N PRO A 367 -5.49 5.27 19.29
CA PRO A 367 -6.44 6.18 19.92
C PRO A 367 -6.06 7.64 19.59
N ILE A 368 -7.08 8.47 19.32
CA ILE A 368 -6.90 9.91 19.09
C ILE A 368 -7.18 10.66 20.37
N GLU A 369 -6.26 11.51 20.81
CA GLU A 369 -6.47 12.36 21.96
C GLU A 369 -7.52 13.45 21.66
N PRO A 370 -8.45 13.76 22.59
CA PRO A 370 -9.50 14.75 22.37
C PRO A 370 -8.96 16.15 22.03
N ASN A 371 -7.78 16.50 22.53
CA ASN A 371 -7.13 17.78 22.23
C ASN A 371 -6.70 17.85 20.76
N ILE A 372 -6.14 16.78 20.24
CA ILE A 372 -5.69 16.68 18.84
C ILE A 372 -6.90 16.74 17.89
N ALA A 373 -8.00 16.04 18.23
CA ALA A 373 -9.24 16.10 17.45
C ALA A 373 -9.77 17.54 17.33
N ARG A 374 -9.80 18.30 18.45
CA ARG A 374 -10.21 19.71 18.46
C ARG A 374 -9.28 20.61 17.64
N LEU A 375 -7.96 20.41 17.75
CA LEU A 375 -6.99 21.16 16.96
C LEU A 375 -7.17 20.91 15.47
N ALA A 376 -7.40 19.67 15.06
CA ALA A 376 -7.65 19.32 13.67
C ALA A 376 -8.93 19.96 13.13
N GLU A 377 -10.03 20.01 13.92
CA GLU A 377 -11.26 20.72 13.57
C GLU A 377 -11.00 22.22 13.41
N GLN A 378 -10.28 22.86 14.33
CA GLN A 378 -9.93 24.28 14.26
C GLN A 378 -9.08 24.60 13.03
N ALA A 379 -8.12 23.73 12.72
CA ALA A 379 -7.25 23.84 11.55
C ALA A 379 -7.95 23.42 10.23
N LYS A 380 -9.19 22.91 10.28
CA LYS A 380 -9.95 22.35 9.14
C LYS A 380 -9.22 21.23 8.43
N VAL A 381 -8.49 20.41 9.16
CA VAL A 381 -7.80 19.22 8.68
C VAL A 381 -8.70 18.02 8.90
N SER A 382 -8.96 17.25 7.85
CA SER A 382 -9.73 16.01 7.92
C SER A 382 -8.87 14.89 8.51
N ILE A 383 -9.39 14.17 9.50
CA ILE A 383 -8.80 12.95 10.04
C ILE A 383 -9.59 11.75 9.52
N ILE A 384 -8.91 10.83 8.86
CA ILE A 384 -9.44 9.53 8.42
C ILE A 384 -8.98 8.51 9.46
N ASP A 385 -9.91 8.05 10.30
CA ASP A 385 -9.63 7.14 11.41
C ASP A 385 -10.30 5.79 11.20
N HIS A 386 -9.49 4.73 11.07
CA HIS A 386 -9.96 3.36 10.87
C HIS A 386 -9.06 2.33 11.53
N ASN A 387 -9.68 1.22 11.93
CA ASN A 387 -8.99 0.04 12.47
C ASN A 387 -8.92 -1.11 11.44
N ILE A 388 -9.52 -0.94 10.25
CA ILE A 388 -9.57 -1.95 9.18
C ILE A 388 -9.08 -1.28 7.90
N ILE A 389 -8.03 -1.85 7.28
CA ILE A 389 -7.34 -1.28 6.12
C ILE A 389 -8.26 -1.08 4.91
N TYR A 390 -9.24 -1.97 4.68
CA TYR A 390 -10.19 -1.84 3.56
C TYR A 390 -11.02 -0.55 3.64
N ARG A 391 -11.55 -0.26 4.82
CA ARG A 391 -12.37 0.95 5.04
C ARG A 391 -11.55 2.21 4.87
N LEU A 392 -10.30 2.17 5.35
CA LEU A 392 -9.38 3.28 5.17
C LEU A 392 -9.12 3.54 3.68
N VAL A 393 -8.81 2.49 2.91
CA VAL A 393 -8.57 2.61 1.47
C VAL A 393 -9.81 3.12 0.73
N ASP A 394 -11.01 2.70 1.11
CA ASP A 394 -12.26 3.16 0.48
C ASP A 394 -12.52 4.64 0.78
N ASP A 395 -12.27 5.11 2.01
CA ASP A 395 -12.42 6.53 2.37
C ASP A 395 -11.36 7.40 1.69
N VAL A 396 -10.11 6.93 1.58
CA VAL A 396 -9.08 7.63 0.81
C VAL A 396 -9.46 7.71 -0.67
N LYS A 397 -10.00 6.65 -1.27
CA LYS A 397 -10.54 6.68 -2.64
C LYS A 397 -11.67 7.70 -2.80
N ALA A 398 -12.57 7.75 -1.84
CA ALA A 398 -13.67 8.72 -1.84
C ALA A 398 -13.13 10.16 -1.76
N GLU A 399 -12.08 10.41 -0.98
CA GLU A 399 -11.44 11.70 -0.88
C GLU A 399 -10.73 12.09 -2.18
N LEU A 400 -9.92 11.18 -2.75
CA LEU A 400 -9.27 11.39 -4.04
C LEU A 400 -10.28 11.67 -5.16
N SER A 401 -11.44 10.99 -5.17
CA SER A 401 -12.47 11.15 -6.19
C SER A 401 -13.14 12.52 -6.16
N LYS A 402 -13.18 13.22 -5.02
CA LYS A 402 -13.68 14.61 -4.93
C LYS A 402 -12.84 15.60 -5.74
N HIS A 403 -11.59 15.25 -5.98
CA HIS A 403 -10.63 16.10 -6.69
C HIS A 403 -10.51 15.77 -8.18
N LEU A 404 -11.18 14.72 -8.65
CA LEU A 404 -11.26 14.40 -10.08
C LEU A 404 -12.14 15.39 -10.82
N PRO A 405 -11.80 15.76 -12.06
CA PRO A 405 -12.67 16.56 -12.89
C PRO A 405 -13.98 15.83 -13.16
N PRO A 406 -15.14 16.53 -13.13
CA PRO A 406 -16.41 15.86 -13.35
C PRO A 406 -16.48 15.30 -14.79
N LEU A 407 -16.81 14.04 -14.91
CA LEU A 407 -17.06 13.41 -16.20
C LEU A 407 -18.37 13.96 -16.79
N VAL A 408 -18.27 14.83 -17.77
CA VAL A 408 -19.44 15.40 -18.44
C VAL A 408 -19.92 14.44 -19.52
N THR A 409 -20.94 13.67 -19.23
CA THR A 409 -21.64 12.86 -20.24
C THR A 409 -22.69 13.72 -20.94
N GLN A 410 -22.58 13.83 -22.24
CA GLN A 410 -23.59 14.53 -23.05
C GLN A 410 -24.60 13.52 -23.60
N ARG A 411 -25.87 13.72 -23.30
CA ARG A 411 -26.96 12.91 -23.85
C ARG A 411 -27.75 13.75 -24.82
N VAL A 412 -27.82 13.29 -26.06
CA VAL A 412 -28.68 13.91 -27.08
C VAL A 412 -30.13 13.61 -26.73
N LEU A 413 -30.91 14.66 -26.43
CA LEU A 413 -32.33 14.56 -26.09
C LEU A 413 -33.24 14.66 -27.31
N GLY A 414 -32.74 15.32 -28.36
CA GLY A 414 -33.49 15.47 -29.62
C GLY A 414 -32.59 15.98 -30.74
N GLU A 415 -32.97 15.66 -31.94
CA GLU A 415 -32.29 16.07 -33.20
C GLU A 415 -33.28 16.81 -34.10
N ALA A 416 -32.83 17.92 -34.61
CA ALA A 416 -33.58 18.74 -35.55
C ALA A 416 -32.74 19.16 -36.74
N GLU A 417 -33.37 19.21 -37.91
CA GLU A 417 -32.75 19.70 -39.13
C GLU A 417 -33.29 21.10 -39.46
N ILE A 418 -32.37 21.99 -39.79
CA ILE A 418 -32.73 23.38 -40.24
C ILE A 418 -33.28 23.28 -41.65
N ALA A 419 -34.59 23.52 -41.81
CA ALA A 419 -35.25 23.51 -43.11
C ALA A 419 -35.13 24.84 -43.86
N HIS A 420 -35.44 25.97 -43.19
CA HIS A 420 -35.35 27.31 -43.75
C HIS A 420 -34.91 28.35 -42.74
N ILE A 421 -34.27 29.43 -43.19
CA ILE A 421 -33.93 30.57 -42.38
C ILE A 421 -34.87 31.72 -42.74
N PHE A 422 -35.60 32.25 -41.77
CA PHE A 422 -36.51 33.37 -41.91
C PHE A 422 -35.90 34.63 -41.34
N GLU A 423 -36.01 35.74 -42.07
CA GLU A 423 -35.65 37.06 -41.53
C GLU A 423 -36.92 37.73 -40.94
N ILE A 424 -36.87 37.95 -39.63
CA ILE A 424 -37.97 38.60 -38.88
C ILE A 424 -37.57 40.02 -38.58
N ASN A 425 -38.44 41.00 -38.92
CA ASN A 425 -38.25 42.37 -38.52
C ASN A 425 -38.58 42.58 -37.04
N VAL A 426 -37.58 42.91 -36.27
CA VAL A 426 -37.74 43.33 -34.88
C VAL A 426 -37.72 44.87 -34.85
N LYS A 427 -38.57 45.49 -34.02
CA LYS A 427 -38.78 46.91 -33.91
C LYS A 427 -37.58 47.77 -34.30
N GLY A 428 -37.75 48.61 -35.44
CA GLY A 428 -36.73 49.50 -35.99
C GLY A 428 -35.73 48.72 -36.85
N ARG A 429 -35.63 49.00 -38.14
CA ARG A 429 -34.65 48.55 -39.19
C ARG A 429 -33.62 47.43 -38.91
N GLN A 430 -33.84 46.60 -37.87
CA GLN A 430 -32.99 45.46 -37.57
C GLN A 430 -33.68 44.15 -37.97
N HIS A 431 -33.04 43.40 -38.86
CA HIS A 431 -33.46 42.03 -39.27
C HIS A 431 -32.77 41.00 -38.38
N LYS A 432 -33.55 40.07 -37.85
CA LYS A 432 -33.02 38.95 -37.07
C LYS A 432 -33.33 37.65 -37.81
N ALA A 433 -32.31 36.89 -38.11
CA ALA A 433 -32.47 35.60 -38.75
C ALA A 433 -32.94 34.55 -37.69
N VAL A 434 -34.01 33.83 -38.00
CA VAL A 434 -34.59 32.75 -37.21
C VAL A 434 -34.57 31.48 -38.01
N ALA A 435 -34.05 30.40 -37.46
CA ALA A 435 -33.99 29.09 -38.12
C ALA A 435 -35.31 28.32 -37.90
N GLY A 436 -35.98 27.98 -39.00
CA GLY A 436 -37.09 27.04 -39.01
C GLY A 436 -36.56 25.59 -39.00
N CYS A 437 -36.79 24.88 -37.92
CA CYS A 437 -36.26 23.54 -37.71
C CYS A 437 -37.37 22.49 -37.71
N LYS A 438 -37.10 21.33 -38.32
CA LYS A 438 -37.96 20.15 -38.26
C LYS A 438 -37.32 19.15 -37.30
N VAL A 439 -38.01 18.80 -36.22
CA VAL A 439 -37.52 17.78 -35.26
C VAL A 439 -37.64 16.40 -35.91
N ARG A 440 -36.51 15.69 -36.01
CA ARG A 440 -36.46 14.33 -36.56
C ARG A 440 -36.57 13.28 -35.49
N ASN A 441 -35.97 13.50 -34.34
CA ASN A 441 -35.97 12.52 -33.27
C ASN A 441 -35.95 13.22 -31.88
N GLY A 442 -36.60 12.65 -30.89
CA GLY A 442 -36.62 13.13 -29.52
C GLY A 442 -37.45 14.41 -29.30
N THR A 443 -37.10 15.18 -28.27
CA THR A 443 -37.78 16.40 -27.86
C THR A 443 -36.80 17.57 -27.70
N ILE A 444 -37.23 18.78 -28.08
CA ILE A 444 -36.47 19.99 -27.95
C ILE A 444 -37.16 20.90 -26.93
N ALA A 445 -36.45 21.28 -25.87
CA ALA A 445 -36.93 22.13 -24.81
C ALA A 445 -36.38 23.54 -24.91
N LYS A 446 -37.16 24.54 -24.45
CA LYS A 446 -36.68 25.91 -24.27
C LYS A 446 -35.55 25.90 -23.26
N ASN A 447 -34.48 26.65 -23.51
CA ASN A 447 -33.25 26.71 -22.70
C ASN A 447 -32.37 25.46 -22.74
N ALA A 448 -32.63 24.49 -23.63
CA ALA A 448 -31.73 23.36 -23.85
C ALA A 448 -30.42 23.81 -24.50
N LYS A 449 -29.32 23.15 -24.12
CA LYS A 449 -28.03 23.33 -24.83
C LYS A 449 -28.13 22.71 -26.21
N VAL A 450 -27.66 23.43 -27.22
CA VAL A 450 -27.75 23.04 -28.64
C VAL A 450 -26.37 23.02 -29.26
N ARG A 451 -26.10 21.97 -29.99
CA ARG A 451 -24.91 21.84 -30.82
C ARG A 451 -25.34 21.86 -32.31
N VAL A 452 -24.81 22.80 -33.07
CA VAL A 452 -25.04 22.86 -34.50
C VAL A 452 -23.91 22.14 -35.21
N MET A 453 -24.28 21.13 -36.01
CA MET A 453 -23.36 20.32 -36.82
C MET A 453 -23.54 20.64 -38.29
N ARG A 454 -22.44 20.80 -39.07
CA ARG A 454 -22.44 20.96 -40.51
C ARG A 454 -21.42 20.02 -41.14
N LYS A 455 -21.86 19.11 -42.02
CA LYS A 455 -21.01 18.08 -42.66
C LYS A 455 -20.19 17.23 -41.65
N GLY A 456 -20.76 16.97 -40.47
CA GLY A 456 -20.09 16.18 -39.41
C GLY A 456 -19.18 17.02 -38.49
N GLU A 457 -18.95 18.28 -38.78
CA GLU A 457 -18.17 19.17 -37.94
C GLU A 457 -19.05 20.05 -37.05
N LYS A 458 -18.56 20.30 -35.83
CA LYS A 458 -19.20 21.17 -34.85
C LYS A 458 -18.97 22.64 -35.22
N VAL A 459 -20.05 23.35 -35.55
CA VAL A 459 -19.98 24.76 -35.94
C VAL A 459 -20.29 25.70 -34.78
N PHE A 460 -21.21 25.31 -33.89
CA PHE A 460 -21.66 26.17 -32.79
C PHE A 460 -22.18 25.35 -31.61
N ASP A 461 -21.87 25.79 -30.37
CA ASP A 461 -22.47 25.33 -29.12
C ASP A 461 -23.08 26.53 -28.39
N GLY A 462 -24.35 26.44 -28.02
CA GLY A 462 -25.05 27.51 -27.34
C GLY A 462 -26.32 27.03 -26.65
N MET A 463 -27.17 27.97 -26.25
CA MET A 463 -28.50 27.70 -25.72
C MET A 463 -29.56 28.30 -26.63
N PHE A 464 -30.73 27.66 -26.68
CA PHE A 464 -31.91 28.25 -27.27
C PHE A 464 -32.39 29.47 -26.47
N LEU A 465 -32.27 30.67 -27.01
CA LEU A 465 -32.80 31.88 -26.39
C LEU A 465 -34.33 31.98 -26.51
N HIS A 466 -34.88 31.58 -27.67
CA HIS A 466 -36.32 31.59 -27.94
C HIS A 466 -36.69 30.36 -28.76
N LEU A 467 -37.73 29.67 -28.35
CA LEU A 467 -38.38 28.60 -29.09
C LEU A 467 -39.80 29.05 -29.39
N ILE A 468 -40.15 29.19 -30.69
CA ILE A 468 -41.47 29.50 -31.14
C ILE A 468 -42.03 28.23 -31.77
N LEU A 469 -43.07 27.66 -31.15
CA LEU A 469 -43.77 26.52 -31.68
C LEU A 469 -44.76 27.01 -32.72
N GLY A 470 -44.48 26.74 -33.98
CA GLY A 470 -45.45 26.88 -35.07
C GLY A 470 -46.25 25.57 -35.19
N LEU A 471 -47.58 25.66 -35.14
CA LEU A 471 -48.48 24.59 -35.56
C LEU A 471 -48.37 24.51 -37.10
N CYS A 472 -47.84 23.40 -37.60
CA CYS A 472 -48.07 22.95 -38.99
C CYS A 472 -49.18 21.92 -39.00
#